data_2424df486ee98f1bf5bca6fca85dd140
#
_entry.id   2424df486ee98f1bf5bca6fca85dd140
#
_cell.length_a   1.000
_cell.length_b   1.000
_cell.length_c   1.000
_cell.angle_alpha   90.00
_cell.angle_beta   90.00
_cell.angle_gamma   90.00
#
_symmetry.space_group_name_H-M   'P 1'
#
loop_
_entity.id
_entity.type
_entity.pdbx_description
1 polymer ?
#
loop_
_entity_poly.entity_id
_entity_poly.type
_entity_poly.pdbx_seq_one_letter_code
_entity_poly.pdbx_strand_id
1 'polypeptide(L)'
;VIDGQEVSLDPLGMSGVRLEAKVHLVTCSNSAIKNIEKCIKNCGLGVDGFVLEQLASSHSILSDDEKDLGVCLVDIGGGTTDIAIFNSGSIVFTGVIPIAGDQVTSDIAQALRTPTPQAEEIKQKHGCAVTEFTKDDETVEVLGVGGRPPRELSRSSLADIIQPRYSELFDLIKAEITRNGFEDKISAGIVFTGGTSKMEGVVELAESIFQTSVRLGIPSKFKGMETILQNPIYSTSIGLIEHGNKQINNEMLAEQNLNLFSKLLRIVKSEYWY
;
A
#
# COMPACT_ATOMS: atom_id res chain seq x y z
N VAL A 1 -10.58 -10.74 22.64
CA VAL A 1 -10.31 -11.31 23.95
C VAL A 1 -11.62 -11.87 24.49
N ILE A 2 -11.65 -13.11 24.94
CA ILE A 2 -12.80 -13.73 25.61
C ILE A 2 -12.39 -14.04 27.06
N ASP A 3 -13.15 -13.52 28.00
CA ASP A 3 -12.91 -13.69 29.45
C ASP A 3 -11.47 -13.41 29.91
N GLY A 4 -10.83 -12.40 29.29
CA GLY A 4 -9.46 -11.98 29.59
C GLY A 4 -8.37 -12.80 28.87
N GLN A 5 -8.73 -13.80 28.06
CA GLN A 5 -7.78 -14.58 27.27
C GLN A 5 -7.77 -14.08 25.81
N GLU A 6 -6.58 -13.88 25.25
CA GLU A 6 -6.44 -13.58 23.83
C GLU A 6 -6.87 -14.78 22.99
N VAL A 7 -7.68 -14.51 21.97
CA VAL A 7 -8.17 -15.50 21.01
C VAL A 7 -7.46 -15.24 19.69
N SER A 8 -6.66 -16.18 19.25
CA SER A 8 -5.90 -16.10 18.00
C SER A 8 -6.67 -16.60 16.76
N LEU A 9 -7.84 -17.17 16.96
CA LEU A 9 -8.72 -17.71 15.92
C LEU A 9 -10.08 -17.01 15.96
N ASP A 10 -10.88 -17.26 14.93
CA ASP A 10 -12.27 -16.78 14.87
C ASP A 10 -13.03 -17.16 16.16
N PRO A 11 -13.55 -16.18 16.91
CA PRO A 11 -14.27 -16.44 18.16
C PRO A 11 -15.66 -17.07 17.94
N LEU A 12 -16.10 -17.26 16.71
CA LEU A 12 -17.39 -17.85 16.39
C LEU A 12 -17.50 -19.28 16.97
N GLY A 13 -18.54 -19.50 17.79
CA GLY A 13 -18.79 -20.78 18.46
C GLY A 13 -18.04 -20.97 19.78
N MET A 14 -17.20 -20.04 20.22
CA MET A 14 -16.58 -20.07 21.54
C MET A 14 -17.55 -19.60 22.62
N SER A 15 -17.57 -20.30 23.77
CA SER A 15 -18.36 -19.90 24.92
C SER A 15 -17.57 -18.91 25.77
N GLY A 16 -18.24 -17.86 26.28
CA GLY A 16 -17.64 -16.86 27.16
C GLY A 16 -18.69 -15.94 27.76
N VAL A 17 -18.34 -15.25 28.82
CA VAL A 17 -19.22 -14.27 29.50
C VAL A 17 -18.89 -12.85 29.06
N ARG A 18 -17.62 -12.57 28.74
CA ARG A 18 -17.15 -11.22 28.34
C ARG A 18 -16.36 -11.27 27.05
N LEU A 19 -16.84 -10.56 26.04
CA LEU A 19 -16.12 -10.35 24.76
C LEU A 19 -15.55 -8.93 24.72
N GLU A 20 -14.25 -8.81 24.50
CA GLU A 20 -13.58 -7.53 24.25
C GLU A 20 -13.02 -7.53 22.83
N ALA A 21 -13.36 -6.51 22.05
CA ALA A 21 -12.84 -6.29 20.70
C ALA A 21 -12.12 -4.93 20.63
N LYS A 22 -10.91 -4.91 20.07
CA LYS A 22 -10.23 -3.69 19.66
C LYS A 22 -10.55 -3.46 18.18
N VAL A 23 -11.04 -2.27 17.87
CA VAL A 23 -11.46 -1.91 16.51
C VAL A 23 -10.66 -0.70 16.05
N HIS A 24 -10.01 -0.81 14.89
CA HIS A 24 -9.39 0.34 14.21
C HIS A 24 -10.45 1.04 13.37
N LEU A 25 -10.70 2.32 13.65
CA LEU A 25 -11.69 3.11 12.94
C LEU A 25 -11.00 4.08 11.97
N VAL A 26 -11.35 3.98 10.70
CA VAL A 26 -10.89 4.90 9.66
C VAL A 26 -12.05 5.79 9.23
N THR A 27 -11.84 7.09 9.24
CA THR A 27 -12.83 8.07 8.83
C THR A 27 -12.32 8.87 7.63
N CYS A 28 -13.22 9.23 6.73
CA CYS A 28 -12.89 10.08 5.59
C CYS A 28 -13.98 11.13 5.35
N SER A 29 -13.66 12.13 4.54
CA SER A 29 -14.58 13.18 4.18
C SER A 29 -15.71 12.67 3.27
N ASN A 30 -16.95 12.92 3.64
CA ASN A 30 -18.12 12.59 2.82
C ASN A 30 -18.06 13.24 1.42
N SER A 31 -17.46 14.43 1.31
CA SER A 31 -17.31 15.11 0.01
C SER A 31 -16.32 14.38 -0.90
N ALA A 32 -15.22 13.86 -0.34
CA ALA A 32 -14.25 13.05 -1.11
C ALA A 32 -14.91 11.77 -1.64
N ILE A 33 -15.61 11.03 -0.78
CA ILE A 33 -16.35 9.81 -1.17
C ILE A 33 -17.35 10.12 -2.29
N LYS A 34 -18.19 11.14 -2.13
CA LYS A 34 -19.18 11.53 -3.15
C LYS A 34 -18.55 11.94 -4.48
N ASN A 35 -17.36 12.55 -4.46
CA ASN A 35 -16.67 12.92 -5.69
C ASN A 35 -16.17 11.68 -6.43
N ILE A 36 -15.59 10.71 -5.73
CA ILE A 36 -15.16 9.43 -6.32
C ILE A 36 -16.37 8.68 -6.88
N GLU A 37 -17.45 8.56 -6.11
CA GLU A 37 -18.69 7.91 -6.55
C GLU A 37 -19.26 8.56 -7.81
N LYS A 38 -19.28 9.90 -7.87
CA LYS A 38 -19.73 10.64 -9.04
C LYS A 38 -18.87 10.38 -10.28
N CYS A 39 -17.54 10.29 -10.12
CA CYS A 39 -16.64 9.97 -11.23
C CYS A 39 -16.95 8.58 -11.79
N ILE A 40 -17.13 7.58 -10.93
CA ILE A 40 -17.44 6.20 -11.34
C ILE A 40 -18.81 6.13 -12.03
N LYS A 41 -19.83 6.77 -11.45
CA LYS A 41 -21.18 6.85 -12.04
C LYS A 41 -21.20 7.54 -13.41
N ASN A 42 -20.37 8.56 -13.61
CA ASN A 42 -20.22 9.23 -14.90
C ASN A 42 -19.64 8.30 -16.00
N CYS A 43 -18.93 7.23 -15.59
CA CYS A 43 -18.47 6.18 -16.50
C CYS A 43 -19.53 5.10 -16.75
N GLY A 44 -20.74 5.23 -16.21
CA GLY A 44 -21.83 4.26 -16.37
C GLY A 44 -21.67 3.02 -15.47
N LEU A 45 -20.84 3.10 -14.42
CA LEU A 45 -20.58 2.01 -13.49
C LEU A 45 -21.30 2.23 -12.16
N GLY A 46 -21.65 1.13 -11.45
CA GLY A 46 -22.13 1.14 -10.08
C GLY A 46 -20.99 1.19 -9.07
N VAL A 47 -21.31 1.55 -7.82
CA VAL A 47 -20.40 1.52 -6.68
C VAL A 47 -21.05 0.68 -5.60
N ASP A 48 -20.47 -0.46 -5.29
CA ASP A 48 -20.97 -1.39 -4.26
C ASP A 48 -20.39 -1.09 -2.88
N GLY A 49 -19.18 -0.49 -2.83
CA GLY A 49 -18.51 -0.15 -1.57
C GLY A 49 -17.24 0.67 -1.75
N PHE A 50 -16.65 1.02 -0.62
CA PHE A 50 -15.37 1.73 -0.54
C PHE A 50 -14.40 0.94 0.30
N VAL A 51 -13.17 0.85 -0.13
CA VAL A 51 -12.09 0.15 0.55
C VAL A 51 -10.95 1.12 0.77
N LEU A 52 -10.33 1.07 1.94
CA LEU A 52 -9.12 1.84 2.23
C LEU A 52 -7.99 1.38 1.30
N GLU A 53 -7.27 2.31 0.71
CA GLU A 53 -6.21 2.04 -0.27
C GLU A 53 -5.17 1.05 0.26
N GLN A 54 -4.64 1.28 1.47
CA GLN A 54 -3.65 0.42 2.10
C GLN A 54 -4.18 -0.99 2.37
N LEU A 55 -5.47 -1.11 2.71
CA LEU A 55 -6.11 -2.41 2.87
C LEU A 55 -6.20 -3.14 1.53
N ALA A 56 -6.58 -2.44 0.47
CA ALA A 56 -6.61 -3.01 -0.87
C ALA A 56 -5.21 -3.48 -1.28
N SER A 57 -4.20 -2.61 -1.24
CA SER A 57 -2.81 -2.96 -1.58
C SER A 57 -2.30 -4.16 -0.79
N SER A 58 -2.67 -4.26 0.51
CA SER A 58 -2.26 -5.38 1.36
C SER A 58 -2.75 -6.75 0.88
N HIS A 59 -3.91 -6.80 0.23
CA HIS A 59 -4.44 -8.07 -0.30
C HIS A 59 -3.59 -8.63 -1.44
N SER A 60 -3.02 -7.76 -2.27
CA SER A 60 -2.25 -8.16 -3.44
C SER A 60 -0.78 -8.47 -3.16
N ILE A 61 -0.20 -7.89 -2.09
CA ILE A 61 1.26 -7.90 -1.89
C ILE A 61 1.74 -8.47 -0.55
N LEU A 62 0.88 -8.58 0.46
CA LEU A 62 1.23 -9.15 1.75
C LEU A 62 0.74 -10.59 1.86
N SER A 63 1.57 -11.44 2.48
CA SER A 63 1.14 -12.76 2.93
C SER A 63 0.40 -12.68 4.27
N ASP A 64 -0.37 -13.72 4.58
CA ASP A 64 -1.06 -13.79 5.87
C ASP A 64 -0.03 -13.91 7.02
N ASP A 65 1.07 -14.66 6.81
CA ASP A 65 2.17 -14.77 7.79
C ASP A 65 2.81 -13.41 8.12
N GLU A 66 3.05 -12.54 7.12
CA GLU A 66 3.56 -11.19 7.37
C GLU A 66 2.58 -10.36 8.19
N LYS A 67 1.29 -10.44 7.90
CA LYS A 67 0.26 -9.73 8.68
C LYS A 67 0.15 -10.24 10.11
N ASP A 68 0.32 -11.53 10.32
CA ASP A 68 0.29 -12.15 11.65
C ASP A 68 1.53 -11.79 12.47
N LEU A 69 2.72 -11.88 11.90
CA LEU A 69 3.99 -11.55 12.54
C LEU A 69 4.14 -10.05 12.81
N GLY A 70 3.47 -9.22 12.05
CA GLY A 70 3.55 -7.78 12.10
C GLY A 70 4.43 -7.18 11.01
N VAL A 71 3.83 -6.36 10.15
CA VAL A 71 4.47 -5.73 8.99
C VAL A 71 4.00 -4.30 8.82
N CYS A 72 4.91 -3.43 8.38
CA CYS A 72 4.58 -2.08 7.94
C CYS A 72 4.47 -2.05 6.41
N LEU A 73 3.28 -1.77 5.89
CA LEU A 73 3.06 -1.49 4.48
C LEU A 73 3.18 0.01 4.24
N VAL A 74 3.98 0.39 3.24
CA VAL A 74 4.16 1.77 2.81
C VAL A 74 3.89 1.87 1.31
N ASP A 75 2.83 2.56 0.93
CA ASP A 75 2.47 2.82 -0.46
C ASP A 75 2.95 4.23 -0.84
N ILE A 76 3.98 4.31 -1.68
CA ILE A 76 4.59 5.56 -2.10
C ILE A 76 4.03 5.95 -3.46
N GLY A 77 3.02 6.80 -3.44
CA GLY A 77 2.33 7.30 -4.63
C GLY A 77 3.02 8.49 -5.29
N GLY A 78 2.25 9.30 -6.03
CA GLY A 78 2.71 10.56 -6.60
C GLY A 78 2.67 11.69 -5.57
N GLY A 79 1.54 11.92 -4.92
CA GLY A 79 1.30 13.03 -3.99
C GLY A 79 1.37 12.66 -2.52
N THR A 80 1.08 11.42 -2.15
CA THR A 80 1.04 10.94 -0.77
C THR A 80 1.82 9.65 -0.60
N THR A 81 2.29 9.44 0.62
CA THR A 81 2.81 8.16 1.10
C THR A 81 1.89 7.66 2.20
N ASP A 82 1.30 6.51 1.97
CA ASP A 82 0.30 5.90 2.81
C ASP A 82 0.90 4.75 3.61
N ILE A 83 0.70 4.75 4.93
CA ILE A 83 1.26 3.78 5.86
C ILE A 83 0.13 2.95 6.46
N ALA A 84 0.31 1.64 6.53
CA ALA A 84 -0.53 0.75 7.33
C ALA A 84 0.33 -0.26 8.07
N ILE A 85 0.06 -0.43 9.35
CA ILE A 85 0.72 -1.46 10.17
C ILE A 85 -0.28 -2.56 10.45
N PHE A 86 0.13 -3.78 10.13
CA PHE A 86 -0.61 -5.00 10.42
C PHE A 86 0.07 -5.73 11.56
N ASN A 87 -0.70 -6.33 12.43
CA ASN A 87 -0.22 -7.21 13.49
C ASN A 87 -1.36 -8.16 13.89
N SER A 88 -1.05 -9.43 14.12
CA SER A 88 -2.05 -10.47 14.42
C SER A 88 -3.19 -10.48 13.39
N GLY A 89 -2.84 -10.41 12.10
CA GLY A 89 -3.76 -10.48 10.96
C GLY A 89 -4.61 -9.22 10.69
N SER A 90 -4.52 -8.20 11.54
CA SER A 90 -5.39 -7.02 11.47
C SER A 90 -4.61 -5.73 11.33
N ILE A 91 -5.23 -4.70 10.73
CA ILE A 91 -4.69 -3.34 10.72
C ILE A 91 -4.78 -2.77 12.14
N VAL A 92 -3.63 -2.31 12.67
CA VAL A 92 -3.54 -1.68 13.99
C VAL A 92 -3.23 -0.19 13.92
N PHE A 93 -2.73 0.28 12.77
CA PHE A 93 -2.41 1.70 12.54
C PHE A 93 -2.53 2.04 11.06
N THR A 94 -2.94 3.28 10.77
CA THR A 94 -2.88 3.89 9.44
C THR A 94 -2.42 5.34 9.56
N GLY A 95 -1.58 5.77 8.63
CA GLY A 95 -1.04 7.13 8.57
C GLY A 95 -0.89 7.58 7.12
N VAL A 96 -0.81 8.89 6.91
CA VAL A 96 -0.58 9.51 5.60
C VAL A 96 0.46 10.61 5.74
N ILE A 97 1.47 10.57 4.88
CA ILE A 97 2.50 11.61 4.78
C ILE A 97 2.30 12.32 3.43
N PRO A 98 2.15 13.66 3.41
CA PRO A 98 1.91 14.42 2.18
C PRO A 98 3.23 14.72 1.41
N ILE A 99 4.11 13.71 1.33
CA ILE A 99 5.37 13.73 0.58
C ILE A 99 5.46 12.41 -0.19
N ALA A 100 5.72 12.50 -1.49
CA ALA A 100 5.89 11.34 -2.37
C ALA A 100 6.64 11.72 -3.67
N GLY A 101 6.36 11.04 -4.78
CA GLY A 101 7.07 11.19 -6.04
C GLY A 101 7.05 12.59 -6.66
N ASP A 102 5.99 13.36 -6.44
CA ASP A 102 5.84 14.72 -7.01
C ASP A 102 6.81 15.71 -6.37
N GLN A 103 7.16 15.54 -5.08
CA GLN A 103 8.17 16.34 -4.42
C GLN A 103 9.56 16.06 -5.00
N VAL A 104 9.88 14.80 -5.27
CA VAL A 104 11.15 14.44 -5.96
C VAL A 104 11.21 15.09 -7.34
N THR A 105 10.11 15.03 -8.10
CA THR A 105 10.03 15.69 -9.42
C THR A 105 10.22 17.20 -9.30
N SER A 106 9.60 17.82 -8.30
CA SER A 106 9.73 19.26 -8.03
C SER A 106 11.17 19.65 -7.69
N ASP A 107 11.85 18.87 -6.85
CA ASP A 107 13.24 19.10 -6.48
C ASP A 107 14.16 19.02 -7.71
N ILE A 108 13.99 18.03 -8.56
CA ILE A 108 14.71 17.90 -9.83
C ILE A 108 14.42 19.09 -10.74
N ALA A 109 13.16 19.47 -10.92
CA ALA A 109 12.77 20.59 -11.77
C ALA A 109 13.40 21.90 -11.31
N GLN A 110 13.43 22.16 -10.00
CA GLN A 110 14.01 23.36 -9.39
C GLN A 110 15.55 23.37 -9.48
N ALA A 111 16.19 22.29 -9.05
CA ALA A 111 17.65 22.18 -9.04
C ALA A 111 18.23 22.25 -10.46
N LEU A 112 17.60 21.57 -11.41
CA LEU A 112 18.06 21.51 -12.77
C LEU A 112 17.47 22.63 -13.65
N ARG A 113 16.53 23.43 -13.14
CA ARG A 113 15.83 24.48 -13.91
C ARG A 113 15.30 23.93 -15.24
N THR A 114 14.60 22.80 -15.16
CA THR A 114 13.99 22.09 -16.29
C THR A 114 12.46 22.07 -16.14
N PRO A 115 11.67 21.95 -17.22
CA PRO A 115 10.22 21.81 -17.12
C PRO A 115 9.83 20.57 -16.30
N THR A 116 8.78 20.67 -15.47
CA THR A 116 8.30 19.57 -14.63
C THR A 116 8.07 18.24 -15.38
N PRO A 117 7.47 18.22 -16.60
CA PRO A 117 7.33 16.98 -17.35
C PRO A 117 8.67 16.33 -17.71
N GLN A 118 9.70 17.16 -18.00
CA GLN A 118 11.05 16.67 -18.28
C GLN A 118 11.72 16.14 -17.02
N ALA A 119 11.53 16.81 -15.87
CA ALA A 119 12.03 16.35 -14.59
C ALA A 119 11.43 15.00 -14.21
N GLU A 120 10.14 14.78 -14.48
CA GLU A 120 9.47 13.50 -14.26
C GLU A 120 10.05 12.40 -15.15
N GLU A 121 10.28 12.70 -16.42
CA GLU A 121 10.90 11.76 -17.36
C GLU A 121 12.32 11.37 -16.92
N ILE A 122 13.14 12.38 -16.53
CA ILE A 122 14.50 12.16 -16.00
C ILE A 122 14.44 11.30 -14.74
N LYS A 123 13.56 11.63 -13.80
CA LYS A 123 13.36 10.84 -12.57
C LYS A 123 13.06 9.37 -12.87
N GLN A 124 12.12 9.11 -13.77
CA GLN A 124 11.68 7.73 -14.09
C GLN A 124 12.75 6.93 -14.83
N LYS A 125 13.53 7.57 -15.72
CA LYS A 125 14.52 6.87 -16.56
C LYS A 125 15.90 6.72 -15.93
N HIS A 126 16.32 7.73 -15.16
CA HIS A 126 17.70 7.87 -14.72
C HIS A 126 17.84 8.06 -13.21
N GLY A 127 16.72 8.19 -12.47
CA GLY A 127 16.75 8.41 -11.04
C GLY A 127 17.39 7.26 -10.27
N CYS A 128 18.08 7.62 -9.18
CA CYS A 128 18.62 6.69 -8.20
C CYS A 128 18.52 7.32 -6.81
N ALA A 129 18.11 6.55 -5.81
CA ALA A 129 17.97 7.01 -4.43
C ALA A 129 19.28 6.91 -3.62
N VAL A 130 20.34 6.30 -4.19
CA VAL A 130 21.64 6.10 -3.57
C VAL A 130 22.72 6.56 -4.52
N THR A 131 23.44 7.62 -4.15
CA THR A 131 24.47 8.23 -5.01
C THR A 131 25.60 7.24 -5.34
N GLU A 132 25.97 6.39 -4.39
CA GLU A 132 27.03 5.40 -4.56
C GLU A 132 26.70 4.30 -5.59
N PHE A 133 25.45 4.15 -5.99
CA PHE A 133 25.05 3.19 -7.04
C PHE A 133 25.23 3.73 -8.44
N THR A 134 25.49 5.03 -8.56
CA THR A 134 25.68 5.71 -9.84
C THR A 134 27.15 5.91 -10.17
N LYS A 135 27.45 6.05 -11.46
CA LYS A 135 28.81 6.33 -11.94
C LYS A 135 28.86 7.72 -12.54
N ASP A 136 30.00 8.39 -12.41
CA ASP A 136 30.21 9.76 -12.93
C ASP A 136 30.29 9.81 -14.47
N ASP A 137 30.59 8.69 -15.13
CA ASP A 137 30.63 8.57 -16.58
C ASP A 137 29.23 8.36 -17.21
N GLU A 138 28.22 8.07 -16.40
CA GLU A 138 26.82 8.01 -16.83
C GLU A 138 26.24 9.43 -16.89
N THR A 139 25.90 9.92 -18.10
CA THR A 139 25.35 11.27 -18.29
C THR A 139 23.86 11.24 -18.66
N VAL A 140 23.17 12.29 -18.26
CA VAL A 140 21.74 12.52 -18.52
C VAL A 140 21.59 13.89 -19.21
N GLU A 141 20.87 13.90 -20.34
CA GLU A 141 20.56 15.14 -21.02
C GLU A 141 19.42 15.88 -20.32
N VAL A 142 19.65 17.15 -19.99
CA VAL A 142 18.70 18.02 -19.31
C VAL A 142 18.31 19.18 -20.21
N LEU A 143 17.04 19.27 -20.57
CA LEU A 143 16.49 20.40 -21.33
C LEU A 143 16.32 21.62 -20.43
N GLY A 144 16.81 22.77 -20.86
CA GLY A 144 16.65 24.03 -20.15
C GLY A 144 15.32 24.72 -20.38
N VAL A 145 14.85 25.49 -19.40
CA VAL A 145 13.67 26.37 -19.54
C VAL A 145 13.99 27.57 -20.43
N GLY A 146 13.03 28.04 -21.23
CA GLY A 146 13.15 29.29 -21.99
C GLY A 146 14.07 29.21 -23.21
N GLY A 147 14.11 28.05 -23.88
CA GLY A 147 14.87 27.87 -25.13
C GLY A 147 16.38 27.76 -24.94
N ARG A 148 16.84 27.49 -23.74
CA ARG A 148 18.26 27.22 -23.46
C ARG A 148 18.69 25.91 -24.08
N PRO A 149 19.94 25.81 -24.59
CA PRO A 149 20.44 24.56 -25.14
C PRO A 149 20.42 23.44 -24.07
N PRO A 150 20.23 22.19 -24.47
CA PRO A 150 20.38 21.04 -23.59
C PRO A 150 21.79 21.00 -22.97
N ARG A 151 21.89 20.46 -21.78
CA ARG A 151 23.15 20.25 -21.08
C ARG A 151 23.23 18.83 -20.55
N GLU A 152 24.43 18.31 -20.44
CA GLU A 152 24.69 17.03 -19.78
C GLU A 152 24.90 17.21 -18.29
N LEU A 153 24.38 16.26 -17.50
CA LEU A 153 24.55 16.15 -16.07
C LEU A 153 24.99 14.73 -15.75
N SER A 154 25.91 14.52 -14.83
CA SER A 154 26.23 13.16 -14.38
C SER A 154 25.03 12.58 -13.62
N ARG A 155 24.83 11.26 -13.74
CA ARG A 155 23.77 10.57 -13.02
C ARG A 155 23.98 10.66 -11.50
N SER A 156 25.23 10.73 -11.05
CA SER A 156 25.56 10.92 -9.64
C SER A 156 25.04 12.29 -9.11
N SER A 157 25.21 13.36 -9.89
CA SER A 157 24.62 14.67 -9.54
C SER A 157 23.09 14.68 -9.50
N LEU A 158 22.44 13.85 -10.31
CA LEU A 158 20.98 13.65 -10.23
C LEU A 158 20.60 12.89 -8.95
N ALA A 159 21.37 11.87 -8.59
CA ALA A 159 21.14 11.12 -7.35
C ALA A 159 21.36 12.00 -6.11
N ASP A 160 22.32 12.92 -6.12
CA ASP A 160 22.53 13.90 -5.05
C ASP A 160 21.33 14.81 -4.79
N ILE A 161 20.49 15.02 -5.81
CA ILE A 161 19.24 15.77 -5.67
C ILE A 161 18.12 14.85 -5.11
N ILE A 162 18.08 13.59 -5.53
CA ILE A 162 17.00 12.63 -5.21
C ILE A 162 17.16 12.05 -3.81
N GLN A 163 18.35 11.60 -3.44
CA GLN A 163 18.62 10.90 -2.19
C GLN A 163 18.18 11.66 -0.93
N PRO A 164 18.42 12.97 -0.77
CA PRO A 164 17.95 13.71 0.40
C PRO A 164 16.45 13.69 0.57
N ARG A 165 15.67 13.71 -0.52
CA ARG A 165 14.22 13.68 -0.45
C ARG A 165 13.70 12.31 0.01
N TYR A 166 14.29 11.22 -0.47
CA TYR A 166 13.94 9.89 0.03
C TYR A 166 14.37 9.70 1.49
N SER A 167 15.54 10.21 1.88
CA SER A 167 15.98 10.16 3.27
C SER A 167 15.00 10.89 4.20
N GLU A 168 14.57 12.10 3.83
CA GLU A 168 13.56 12.86 4.57
C GLU A 168 12.24 12.07 4.69
N LEU A 169 11.77 11.49 3.59
CA LEU A 169 10.55 10.69 3.59
C LEU A 169 10.67 9.50 4.56
N PHE A 170 11.78 8.78 4.51
CA PHE A 170 11.99 7.62 5.38
C PHE A 170 12.17 8.00 6.85
N ASP A 171 12.82 9.12 7.14
CA ASP A 171 12.88 9.66 8.50
C ASP A 171 11.49 10.03 9.03
N LEU A 172 10.62 10.60 8.21
CA LEU A 172 9.24 10.90 8.58
C LEU A 172 8.42 9.62 8.84
N ILE A 173 8.57 8.60 8.00
CA ILE A 173 7.91 7.30 8.21
C ILE A 173 8.40 6.67 9.51
N LYS A 174 9.72 6.67 9.75
CA LYS A 174 10.32 6.15 10.97
C LYS A 174 9.80 6.88 12.21
N ALA A 175 9.77 8.22 12.15
CA ALA A 175 9.23 9.02 13.24
C ALA A 175 7.75 8.70 13.52
N GLU A 176 6.95 8.44 12.49
CA GLU A 176 5.54 8.08 12.64
C GLU A 176 5.37 6.70 13.32
N ILE A 177 6.17 5.70 12.91
CA ILE A 177 6.20 4.36 13.51
C ILE A 177 6.60 4.46 14.99
N THR A 178 7.69 5.18 15.30
CA THR A 178 8.23 5.37 16.66
C THR A 178 7.25 6.11 17.56
N ARG A 179 6.69 7.23 17.08
CA ARG A 179 5.75 8.05 17.86
C ARG A 179 4.53 7.26 18.30
N ASN A 180 4.10 6.30 17.50
CA ASN A 180 2.94 5.47 17.80
C ASN A 180 3.30 4.14 18.49
N GLY A 181 4.57 3.87 18.80
CA GLY A 181 5.02 2.71 19.56
C GLY A 181 4.87 1.38 18.81
N PHE A 182 5.13 1.38 17.49
CA PHE A 182 5.01 0.18 16.66
C PHE A 182 6.35 -0.43 16.24
N GLU A 183 7.48 0.08 16.69
CA GLU A 183 8.82 -0.42 16.31
C GLU A 183 8.98 -1.92 16.59
N ASP A 184 8.57 -2.37 17.76
CA ASP A 184 8.65 -3.79 18.17
C ASP A 184 7.54 -4.67 17.58
N LYS A 185 6.62 -4.09 16.80
CA LYS A 185 5.45 -4.80 16.26
C LYS A 185 5.53 -5.08 14.76
N ILE A 186 6.61 -4.70 14.12
CA ILE A 186 6.84 -4.89 12.68
C ILE A 186 7.95 -5.91 12.44
N SER A 187 7.85 -7.07 13.11
CA SER A 187 8.87 -8.12 13.07
C SER A 187 9.13 -8.68 11.66
N ALA A 188 8.15 -8.64 10.77
CA ALA A 188 8.31 -9.01 9.35
C ALA A 188 8.93 -7.88 8.50
N GLY A 189 9.25 -6.73 9.11
CA GLY A 189 9.88 -5.61 8.42
C GLY A 189 8.91 -4.68 7.70
N ILE A 190 9.40 -4.04 6.64
CA ILE A 190 8.67 -3.03 5.87
C ILE A 190 8.50 -3.49 4.43
N VAL A 191 7.31 -3.27 3.87
CA VAL A 191 6.99 -3.59 2.48
C VAL A 191 6.62 -2.31 1.75
N PHE A 192 7.41 -1.94 0.76
CA PHE A 192 7.15 -0.80 -0.10
C PHE A 192 6.33 -1.19 -1.32
N THR A 193 5.40 -0.34 -1.72
CA THR A 193 4.64 -0.44 -2.97
C THR A 193 4.36 0.94 -3.55
N GLY A 194 3.60 1.02 -4.63
CA GLY A 194 3.35 2.27 -5.34
C GLY A 194 4.40 2.58 -6.40
N GLY A 195 4.11 3.53 -7.26
CA GLY A 195 4.97 3.85 -8.42
C GLY A 195 6.35 4.38 -8.04
N THR A 196 6.41 5.18 -7.00
CA THR A 196 7.63 5.85 -6.51
C THR A 196 8.58 4.88 -5.80
N SER A 197 8.08 3.74 -5.31
CA SER A 197 8.89 2.68 -4.71
C SER A 197 9.77 1.92 -5.71
N LYS A 198 9.63 2.18 -7.01
CA LYS A 198 10.44 1.58 -8.08
C LYS A 198 11.79 2.25 -8.28
N MET A 199 12.06 3.33 -7.59
CA MET A 199 13.35 4.04 -7.71
C MET A 199 14.51 3.09 -7.36
N GLU A 200 15.53 3.08 -8.20
CA GLU A 200 16.74 2.30 -7.96
C GLU A 200 17.39 2.72 -6.63
N GLY A 201 17.82 1.76 -5.82
CA GLY A 201 18.46 2.00 -4.53
C GLY A 201 17.49 2.36 -3.38
N VAL A 202 16.17 2.38 -3.64
CA VAL A 202 15.19 2.79 -2.62
C VAL A 202 15.12 1.80 -1.45
N VAL A 203 15.25 0.51 -1.72
CA VAL A 203 15.23 -0.54 -0.69
C VAL A 203 16.47 -0.44 0.19
N GLU A 204 17.63 -0.33 -0.41
CA GLU A 204 18.91 -0.26 0.29
C GLU A 204 19.02 1.01 1.15
N LEU A 205 18.58 2.15 0.63
CA LEU A 205 18.51 3.39 1.40
C LEU A 205 17.56 3.23 2.60
N ALA A 206 16.40 2.64 2.38
CA ALA A 206 15.42 2.40 3.43
C ALA A 206 15.97 1.46 4.52
N GLU A 207 16.59 0.34 4.15
CA GLU A 207 17.21 -0.58 5.12
C GLU A 207 18.28 0.10 5.97
N SER A 208 19.07 1.01 5.37
CA SER A 208 20.07 1.78 6.09
C SER A 208 19.47 2.74 7.13
N ILE A 209 18.28 3.30 6.87
CA ILE A 209 17.61 4.25 7.76
C ILE A 209 16.75 3.54 8.82
N PHE A 210 15.96 2.58 8.41
CA PHE A 210 15.05 1.87 9.31
C PHE A 210 15.77 0.84 10.18
N GLN A 211 16.94 0.33 9.76
CA GLN A 211 17.67 -0.75 10.44
C GLN A 211 16.82 -2.04 10.58
N THR A 212 15.98 -2.30 9.61
CA THR A 212 15.14 -3.49 9.49
C THR A 212 15.05 -3.91 8.04
N SER A 213 14.62 -5.14 7.78
CA SER A 213 14.47 -5.64 6.41
C SER A 213 13.37 -4.89 5.66
N VAL A 214 13.66 -4.54 4.42
CA VAL A 214 12.73 -3.88 3.51
C VAL A 214 12.63 -4.69 2.22
N ARG A 215 11.42 -4.85 1.70
CA ARG A 215 11.23 -5.46 0.39
C ARG A 215 10.25 -4.65 -0.47
N LEU A 216 10.37 -4.80 -1.78
CA LEU A 216 9.37 -4.30 -2.71
C LEU A 216 8.17 -5.26 -2.76
N GLY A 217 6.97 -4.73 -2.54
CA GLY A 217 5.71 -5.44 -2.68
C GLY A 217 5.22 -5.37 -4.11
N ILE A 218 5.22 -6.52 -4.78
CA ILE A 218 4.77 -6.68 -6.16
C ILE A 218 3.59 -7.64 -6.17
N PRO A 219 2.46 -7.32 -6.81
CA PRO A 219 1.36 -8.25 -6.96
C PRO A 219 1.80 -9.54 -7.65
N SER A 220 1.54 -10.70 -7.05
CA SER A 220 2.04 -11.99 -7.55
C SER A 220 0.96 -13.05 -7.77
N LYS A 221 -0.28 -12.78 -7.35
CA LYS A 221 -1.34 -13.80 -7.26
C LYS A 221 -2.13 -14.04 -8.55
N PHE A 222 -1.98 -13.21 -9.57
CA PHE A 222 -2.73 -13.34 -10.82
C PHE A 222 -1.89 -13.98 -11.93
N LYS A 223 -2.51 -14.95 -12.65
CA LYS A 223 -1.94 -15.56 -13.86
C LYS A 223 -2.49 -14.85 -15.09
N GLY A 224 -1.65 -14.62 -16.08
CA GLY A 224 -2.06 -14.19 -17.42
C GLY A 224 -1.34 -12.95 -17.93
N MET A 225 -1.35 -11.81 -17.33
CA MET A 225 -0.67 -10.60 -17.77
C MET A 225 0.56 -10.28 -16.91
N GLU A 226 1.42 -11.26 -16.69
CA GLU A 226 2.50 -11.23 -15.71
C GLU A 226 3.40 -9.99 -15.81
N THR A 227 3.78 -9.60 -17.01
CA THR A 227 4.65 -8.42 -17.24
C THR A 227 3.99 -7.08 -16.86
N ILE A 228 2.67 -7.00 -16.93
CA ILE A 228 1.92 -5.78 -16.57
C ILE A 228 1.56 -5.81 -15.09
N LEU A 229 1.11 -6.97 -14.61
CA LEU A 229 0.60 -7.11 -13.24
C LEU A 229 1.71 -7.15 -12.20
N GLN A 230 2.92 -7.62 -12.54
CA GLN A 230 4.10 -7.61 -11.68
C GLN A 230 4.73 -6.21 -11.57
N ASN A 231 3.90 -5.21 -11.28
CA ASN A 231 4.33 -3.84 -11.13
C ASN A 231 3.65 -3.22 -9.89
N PRO A 232 4.39 -2.67 -8.93
CA PRO A 232 3.83 -2.09 -7.71
C PRO A 232 2.84 -0.94 -7.96
N ILE A 233 2.85 -0.33 -9.15
CA ILE A 233 1.87 0.69 -9.55
C ILE A 233 0.42 0.15 -9.48
N TYR A 234 0.23 -1.15 -9.69
CA TYR A 234 -1.10 -1.78 -9.75
C TYR A 234 -1.52 -2.47 -8.45
N SER A 235 -0.75 -2.34 -7.37
CA SER A 235 -1.02 -3.06 -6.11
C SER A 235 -2.41 -2.79 -5.58
N THR A 236 -2.83 -1.53 -5.52
CA THR A 236 -4.17 -1.13 -5.08
C THR A 236 -5.27 -1.67 -5.99
N SER A 237 -5.11 -1.52 -7.32
CA SER A 237 -6.12 -1.97 -8.28
C SER A 237 -6.32 -3.48 -8.24
N ILE A 238 -5.22 -4.24 -8.18
CA ILE A 238 -5.26 -5.70 -8.06
C ILE A 238 -5.85 -6.11 -6.71
N GLY A 239 -5.46 -5.41 -5.65
CA GLY A 239 -6.00 -5.64 -4.31
C GLY A 239 -7.50 -5.39 -4.21
N LEU A 240 -8.05 -4.40 -4.91
CA LEU A 240 -9.49 -4.16 -5.01
C LEU A 240 -10.21 -5.35 -5.69
N ILE A 241 -9.63 -5.90 -6.76
CA ILE A 241 -10.20 -7.08 -7.43
C ILE A 241 -10.19 -8.30 -6.48
N GLU A 242 -9.09 -8.52 -5.74
CA GLU A 242 -9.01 -9.60 -4.75
C GLU A 242 -10.02 -9.42 -3.62
N HIS A 243 -10.15 -8.19 -3.12
CA HIS A 243 -11.11 -7.85 -2.07
C HIS A 243 -12.55 -8.14 -2.50
N GLY A 244 -12.94 -7.65 -3.69
CA GLY A 244 -14.27 -7.91 -4.26
C GLY A 244 -14.53 -9.40 -4.46
N ASN A 245 -13.56 -10.14 -4.95
CA ASN A 245 -13.67 -11.60 -5.14
C ASN A 245 -13.86 -12.35 -3.80
N LYS A 246 -13.16 -11.93 -2.75
CA LYS A 246 -13.33 -12.48 -1.39
C LYS A 246 -14.73 -12.18 -0.84
N GLN A 247 -15.24 -10.95 -1.04
CA GLN A 247 -16.59 -10.59 -0.59
C GLN A 247 -17.66 -11.43 -1.29
N ILE A 248 -17.62 -11.54 -2.61
CA ILE A 248 -18.57 -12.34 -3.39
C ILE A 248 -18.56 -13.81 -2.92
N ASN A 249 -17.36 -14.38 -2.72
CA ASN A 249 -17.26 -15.77 -2.25
C ASN A 249 -17.83 -15.95 -0.84
N ASN A 250 -17.62 -15.01 0.07
CA ASN A 250 -18.17 -15.05 1.42
C ASN A 250 -19.70 -14.92 1.42
N GLU A 251 -20.26 -14.06 0.59
CA GLU A 251 -21.72 -13.94 0.43
C GLU A 251 -22.33 -15.21 -0.14
N MET A 252 -21.73 -15.81 -1.17
CA MET A 252 -22.19 -17.10 -1.71
C MET A 252 -22.14 -18.23 -0.68
N LEU A 253 -21.10 -18.30 0.13
CA LEU A 253 -20.97 -19.28 1.21
C LEU A 253 -22.02 -19.06 2.30
N ALA A 254 -22.29 -17.80 2.67
CA ALA A 254 -23.33 -17.45 3.64
C ALA A 254 -24.73 -17.83 3.13
N GLU A 255 -25.04 -17.57 1.86
CA GLU A 255 -26.30 -17.97 1.24
C GLU A 255 -26.44 -19.50 1.15
N GLN A 256 -25.37 -20.23 0.82
CA GLN A 256 -25.38 -21.69 0.81
C GLN A 256 -25.66 -22.29 2.21
N ASN A 257 -25.03 -21.72 3.24
CA ASN A 257 -25.23 -22.14 4.63
C ASN A 257 -26.67 -21.85 5.11
N LEU A 258 -27.24 -20.69 4.77
CA LEU A 258 -28.63 -20.34 5.06
C LEU A 258 -29.61 -21.30 4.35
N ASN A 259 -29.34 -21.66 3.11
CA ASN A 259 -30.14 -22.63 2.35
C ASN A 259 -30.04 -24.05 2.92
N LEU A 260 -28.87 -24.47 3.38
CA LEU A 260 -28.66 -25.75 4.08
C LEU A 260 -29.43 -25.79 5.42
N PHE A 261 -29.35 -24.71 6.20
CA PHE A 261 -30.03 -24.58 7.49
C PHE A 261 -31.55 -24.57 7.32
N SER A 262 -32.04 -23.88 6.29
CA SER A 262 -33.49 -23.89 5.96
C SER A 262 -33.99 -25.27 5.48
N LYS A 263 -33.15 -26.03 4.76
CA LYS A 263 -33.46 -27.42 4.37
C LYS A 263 -33.47 -28.35 5.58
N LEU A 264 -32.49 -28.23 6.49
CA LEU A 264 -32.43 -28.99 7.74
C LEU A 264 -33.64 -28.70 8.65
N LEU A 265 -34.02 -27.42 8.81
CA LEU A 265 -35.21 -27.03 9.55
C LEU A 265 -36.52 -27.58 8.93
N ARG A 266 -36.58 -27.69 7.60
CA ARG A 266 -37.73 -28.34 6.93
C ARG A 266 -37.80 -29.86 7.22
N ILE A 267 -36.66 -30.54 7.21
CA ILE A 267 -36.55 -31.97 7.54
C ILE A 267 -36.97 -32.19 9.00
N VAL A 268 -36.45 -31.43 9.93
CA VAL A 268 -36.81 -31.53 11.36
C VAL A 268 -38.29 -31.23 11.59
N LYS A 269 -38.86 -30.24 10.91
CA LYS A 269 -40.33 -29.97 10.99
C LYS A 269 -41.19 -31.04 10.38
N SER A 270 -40.69 -31.77 9.38
CA SER A 270 -41.47 -32.89 8.76
C SER A 270 -41.49 -34.17 9.58
N GLU A 271 -40.51 -34.35 10.52
CA GLU A 271 -40.44 -35.54 11.36
C GLU A 271 -41.18 -35.42 12.72
N TYR A 272 -41.60 -34.20 13.11
CA TYR A 272 -42.27 -33.98 14.41
C TYR A 272 -43.76 -33.64 14.31
N TRP A 273 -44.38 -33.80 13.15
CA TRP A 273 -45.83 -33.64 12.99
C TRP A 273 -46.42 -34.87 12.34
N TYR A 274 -46.47 -35.96 13.10
CA TYR A 274 -47.46 -37.07 12.97
C TYR A 274 -47.90 -37.44 14.37
#